data_e0a2bfb947fd8c8a9a11cee60bc22eab
#
_entry.id   e0a2bfb947fd8c8a9a11cee60bc22eab
#
_cell.length_a   1.000
_cell.length_b   1.000
_cell.length_c   1.000
_cell.angle_alpha   90.00
_cell.angle_beta   90.00
_cell.angle_gamma   90.00
#
_symmetry.space_group_name_H-M   'P 1'
#
loop_
_entity.id
_entity.type
_entity.pdbx_description
1 polymer ?
#
loop_
_entity_poly.entity_id
_entity_poly.type
_entity_poly.pdbx_seq_one_letter_code
_entity_poly.pdbx_strand_id
1 'polypeptide(L)'
;PNGIIVYQPDGTFIKSWGEPSRRFHSLAIHEENGKEFLYAAGGKRVCKLDLDGNIVLQLNSKPGSEDLGWTNATAVDAAPDGTIFVADGYGSNLIYKYAPDGKFLGKFGARGTEPGQFITCHGLTVDTRNPERPLLIVCDRENLRIQLIDFNGKPIAIPITGLRRPCATSLRGDLVL
;
A
#
# COMPACT_ATOMS: atom_id res chain seq x y z
N PRO A 1 -18.74 -3.59 15.17
CA PRO A 1 -18.27 -4.35 14.03
C PRO A 1 -16.75 -4.50 14.10
N ASN A 2 -16.24 -5.66 13.72
CA ASN A 2 -14.83 -5.98 13.71
C ASN A 2 -14.11 -5.19 12.59
N GLY A 3 -12.77 -5.08 12.67
CA GLY A 3 -11.98 -4.29 11.74
C GLY A 3 -11.98 -4.81 10.30
N ILE A 4 -12.07 -6.15 10.12
CA ILE A 4 -12.12 -6.82 8.81
C ILE A 4 -13.28 -7.80 8.82
N ILE A 5 -14.06 -7.79 7.73
CA ILE A 5 -15.22 -8.66 7.54
C ILE A 5 -15.04 -9.39 6.22
N VAL A 6 -15.28 -10.70 6.21
CA VAL A 6 -15.16 -11.57 5.04
C VAL A 6 -16.53 -12.09 4.64
N TYR A 7 -16.83 -11.97 3.37
CA TYR A 7 -18.05 -12.44 2.74
C TYR A 7 -17.74 -13.41 1.59
N GLN A 8 -18.67 -14.30 1.29
CA GLN A 8 -18.71 -15.01 0.01
C GLN A 8 -19.01 -14.02 -1.14
N PRO A 9 -18.71 -14.38 -2.40
CA PRO A 9 -19.08 -13.54 -3.54
C PRO A 9 -20.58 -13.23 -3.68
N ASP A 10 -21.45 -14.08 -3.12
CA ASP A 10 -22.90 -13.88 -3.08
C ASP A 10 -23.38 -12.97 -1.95
N GLY A 11 -22.44 -12.45 -1.13
CA GLY A 11 -22.74 -11.60 0.02
C GLY A 11 -23.00 -12.33 1.34
N THR A 12 -22.90 -13.67 1.36
CA THR A 12 -23.04 -14.44 2.59
C THR A 12 -21.88 -14.19 3.53
N PHE A 13 -22.16 -13.83 4.78
CA PHE A 13 -21.14 -13.61 5.80
C PHE A 13 -20.37 -14.91 6.10
N ILE A 14 -19.04 -14.84 6.11
CA ILE A 14 -18.16 -15.95 6.47
C ILE A 14 -17.65 -15.76 7.89
N LYS A 15 -16.87 -14.72 8.09
CA LYS A 15 -16.19 -14.45 9.36
C LYS A 15 -15.81 -12.98 9.50
N SER A 16 -15.43 -12.59 10.70
CA SER A 16 -14.83 -11.28 10.94
C SER A 16 -13.78 -11.39 12.04
N TRP A 17 -12.78 -10.53 11.96
CA TRP A 17 -11.72 -10.45 12.96
C TRP A 17 -11.19 -9.03 13.13
N GLY A 18 -10.37 -8.84 14.15
CA GLY A 18 -9.82 -7.55 14.56
C GLY A 18 -10.70 -6.84 15.59
N GLU A 19 -10.16 -5.82 16.21
CA GLU A 19 -10.87 -5.01 17.20
C GLU A 19 -11.70 -3.92 16.50
N PRO A 20 -12.90 -3.60 17.02
CA PRO A 20 -13.77 -2.58 16.45
C PRO A 20 -13.14 -1.18 16.36
N SER A 21 -12.18 -0.89 17.24
CA SER A 21 -11.43 0.37 17.27
C SER A 21 -10.32 0.46 16.22
N ARG A 22 -9.97 -0.66 15.59
CA ARG A 22 -8.87 -0.76 14.62
C ARG A 22 -9.42 -0.57 13.21
N ARG A 23 -9.35 0.65 12.73
CA ARG A 23 -9.76 0.98 11.35
C ARG A 23 -8.56 0.84 10.44
N PHE A 24 -8.69 -0.02 9.42
CA PHE A 24 -7.79 -0.04 8.29
C PHE A 24 -8.36 0.83 7.17
N HIS A 25 -7.47 1.49 6.46
CA HIS A 25 -7.80 2.34 5.32
C HIS A 25 -7.63 1.60 3.99
N SER A 26 -6.70 0.67 3.95
CA SER A 26 -6.35 -0.10 2.77
C SER A 26 -6.07 -1.56 3.13
N LEU A 27 -6.43 -2.44 2.22
CA LEU A 27 -6.18 -3.88 2.26
C LEU A 27 -5.59 -4.33 0.92
N ALA A 28 -4.61 -5.24 0.98
CA ALA A 28 -4.08 -5.95 -0.18
C ALA A 28 -3.87 -7.42 0.17
N ILE A 29 -4.07 -8.33 -0.77
CA ILE A 29 -3.83 -9.77 -0.59
C ILE A 29 -2.71 -10.18 -1.53
N HIS A 30 -1.71 -10.88 -1.00
CA HIS A 30 -0.61 -11.43 -1.75
C HIS A 30 -0.32 -12.87 -1.35
N GLU A 31 0.08 -13.65 -2.35
CA GLU A 31 0.59 -15.00 -2.14
C GLU A 31 2.11 -14.96 -2.01
N GLU A 32 2.62 -15.61 -0.98
CA GLU A 32 4.03 -15.82 -0.73
C GLU A 32 4.28 -17.29 -0.42
N ASN A 33 5.10 -17.95 -1.23
CA ASN A 33 5.44 -19.38 -1.06
C ASN A 33 4.20 -20.29 -0.97
N GLY A 34 3.16 -20.04 -1.77
CA GLY A 34 1.92 -20.81 -1.81
C GLY A 34 0.97 -20.54 -0.64
N LYS A 35 1.19 -19.49 0.13
CA LYS A 35 0.32 -19.06 1.23
C LYS A 35 -0.11 -17.61 1.04
N GLU A 36 -1.41 -17.35 1.14
CA GLU A 36 -1.97 -16.01 1.05
C GLU A 36 -1.87 -15.27 2.39
N PHE A 37 -1.55 -13.99 2.28
CA PHE A 37 -1.51 -13.05 3.40
C PHE A 37 -2.28 -11.78 3.08
N LEU A 38 -2.88 -11.19 4.11
CA LEU A 38 -3.55 -9.92 4.04
C LEU A 38 -2.64 -8.82 4.61
N TYR A 39 -2.34 -7.83 3.80
CA TYR A 39 -1.67 -6.60 4.23
C TYR A 39 -2.72 -5.54 4.52
N ALA A 40 -2.62 -4.89 5.66
CA ALA A 40 -3.59 -3.91 6.13
C ALA A 40 -2.89 -2.65 6.63
N ALA A 41 -3.29 -1.49 6.13
CA ALA A 41 -2.75 -0.20 6.54
C ALA A 41 -3.84 0.77 6.97
N GLY A 42 -3.55 1.58 7.98
CA GLY A 42 -4.41 2.68 8.41
C GLY A 42 -3.84 3.44 9.61
N GLY A 43 -3.76 4.75 9.50
CA GLY A 43 -3.18 5.58 10.52
C GLY A 43 -1.72 5.22 10.80
N LYS A 44 -1.40 4.94 12.07
CA LYS A 44 -0.05 4.55 12.52
C LYS A 44 0.17 3.03 12.51
N ARG A 45 -0.70 2.27 11.86
CA ARG A 45 -0.63 0.82 11.85
C ARG A 45 -0.52 0.28 10.43
N VAL A 46 0.44 -0.60 10.24
CA VAL A 46 0.56 -1.45 9.06
C VAL A 46 0.93 -2.85 9.53
N CYS A 47 0.20 -3.85 9.11
CA CYS A 47 0.45 -5.23 9.49
C CYS A 47 0.19 -6.20 8.34
N LYS A 48 0.87 -7.32 8.41
CA LYS A 48 0.62 -8.53 7.63
C LYS A 48 -0.10 -9.53 8.52
N LEU A 49 -1.19 -10.07 8.03
CA LEU A 49 -2.02 -11.05 8.74
C LEU A 49 -2.12 -12.33 7.90
N ASP A 50 -2.30 -13.45 8.57
CA ASP A 50 -2.83 -14.65 7.91
C ASP A 50 -4.35 -14.50 7.64
N LEU A 51 -4.92 -15.44 6.88
CA LEU A 51 -6.34 -15.42 6.57
C LEU A 51 -7.25 -15.81 7.75
N ASP A 52 -6.66 -16.15 8.90
CA ASP A 52 -7.38 -16.35 10.15
C ASP A 52 -7.36 -15.10 11.03
N GLY A 53 -6.67 -14.04 10.59
CA GLY A 53 -6.62 -12.73 11.24
C GLY A 53 -5.51 -12.61 12.30
N ASN A 54 -4.60 -13.59 12.37
CA ASN A 54 -3.45 -13.49 13.24
C ASN A 54 -2.40 -12.55 12.63
N ILE A 55 -1.85 -11.66 13.44
CA ILE A 55 -0.77 -10.77 12.99
C ILE A 55 0.51 -11.58 12.87
N VAL A 56 1.00 -11.73 11.64
CA VAL A 56 2.27 -12.39 11.30
C VAL A 56 3.44 -11.40 11.40
N LEU A 57 3.21 -10.16 10.98
CA LEU A 57 4.18 -9.08 11.05
C LEU A 57 3.46 -7.76 11.33
N GLN A 58 4.00 -6.98 12.26
CA GLN A 58 3.58 -5.60 12.46
C GLN A 58 4.76 -4.69 12.13
N LEU A 59 4.59 -3.83 11.13
CA LEU A 59 5.61 -2.85 10.79
C LEU A 59 5.67 -1.75 11.85
N ASN A 60 6.89 -1.35 12.19
CA ASN A 60 7.11 -0.22 13.06
C ASN A 60 7.12 1.08 12.23
N SER A 61 6.29 2.04 12.61
CA SER A 61 6.27 3.35 11.96
C SER A 61 7.54 4.17 12.23
N LYS A 62 8.34 3.79 13.22
CA LYS A 62 9.60 4.47 13.59
C LYS A 62 10.74 3.46 13.69
N PRO A 63 11.23 2.90 12.58
CA PRO A 63 12.30 1.93 12.61
C PRO A 63 13.63 2.62 12.93
N GLY A 64 14.02 2.60 14.19
CA GLY A 64 15.40 2.89 14.63
C GLY A 64 15.88 4.34 14.62
N SER A 65 15.10 5.32 14.15
CA SER A 65 15.44 6.74 14.27
C SER A 65 14.21 7.63 14.36
N GLU A 66 14.38 8.77 14.98
CA GLU A 66 13.28 9.66 15.39
C GLU A 66 12.46 10.25 14.24
N ASP A 67 13.01 10.33 13.04
CA ASP A 67 12.42 11.07 11.91
C ASP A 67 11.87 10.21 10.76
N LEU A 68 11.80 8.90 10.90
CA LEU A 68 11.52 8.01 9.77
C LEU A 68 10.10 7.42 9.76
N GLY A 69 9.23 7.83 10.68
CA GLY A 69 7.92 7.20 10.82
C GLY A 69 6.86 7.78 9.88
N TRP A 70 6.00 6.91 9.33
CA TRP A 70 4.73 7.40 8.81
C TRP A 70 3.80 7.81 9.95
N THR A 71 2.91 8.72 9.63
CA THR A 71 1.97 9.26 10.62
C THR A 71 0.52 8.87 10.33
N ASN A 72 0.19 8.69 9.06
CA ASN A 72 -1.18 8.37 8.65
C ASN A 72 -1.19 7.62 7.30
N ALA A 73 -0.81 6.33 7.36
CA ALA A 73 -0.73 5.45 6.20
C ALA A 73 -2.09 5.32 5.51
N THR A 74 -2.09 5.47 4.19
CA THR A 74 -3.28 5.36 3.33
C THR A 74 -3.33 4.08 2.53
N ALA A 75 -2.17 3.52 2.18
CA ALA A 75 -2.10 2.28 1.42
C ALA A 75 -0.89 1.44 1.81
N VAL A 76 -1.02 0.14 1.60
CA VAL A 76 0.04 -0.85 1.67
C VAL A 76 -0.13 -1.84 0.54
N ASP A 77 0.96 -2.26 -0.05
CA ASP A 77 1.00 -3.35 -1.00
C ASP A 77 2.35 -4.06 -0.93
N ALA A 78 2.44 -5.29 -1.46
CA ALA A 78 3.66 -6.07 -1.41
C ALA A 78 4.02 -6.65 -2.78
N ALA A 79 5.31 -6.81 -3.03
CA ALA A 79 5.82 -7.49 -4.20
C ALA A 79 5.89 -9.02 -3.96
N PRO A 80 5.98 -9.84 -5.02
CA PRO A 80 6.06 -11.30 -4.89
C PRO A 80 7.26 -11.81 -4.08
N ASP A 81 8.33 -11.03 -3.99
CA ASP A 81 9.49 -11.32 -3.13
C ASP A 81 9.26 -10.96 -1.66
N GLY A 82 8.06 -10.45 -1.32
CA GLY A 82 7.68 -10.01 0.01
C GLY A 82 8.13 -8.60 0.37
N THR A 83 8.76 -7.84 -0.54
CA THR A 83 9.08 -6.42 -0.33
C THR A 83 7.79 -5.62 -0.13
N ILE A 84 7.70 -4.85 0.95
CA ILE A 84 6.49 -4.15 1.35
C ILE A 84 6.65 -2.64 1.08
N PHE A 85 5.61 -2.03 0.52
CA PHE A 85 5.53 -0.59 0.29
C PHE A 85 4.36 0.00 1.06
N VAL A 86 4.60 1.12 1.75
CA VAL A 86 3.60 1.82 2.57
C VAL A 86 3.52 3.27 2.11
N ALA A 87 2.36 3.72 1.67
CA ALA A 87 2.11 5.11 1.34
C ALA A 87 1.58 5.87 2.57
N ASP A 88 2.25 6.97 2.95
CA ASP A 88 1.83 7.87 4.04
C ASP A 88 1.11 9.10 3.48
N GLY A 89 0.04 8.87 2.76
CA GLY A 89 -0.65 9.89 1.97
C GLY A 89 -1.31 10.98 2.79
N TYR A 90 -1.82 10.68 3.98
CA TYR A 90 -2.38 11.68 4.90
C TYR A 90 -1.35 12.21 5.90
N GLY A 91 -0.09 11.82 5.76
CA GLY A 91 1.02 12.26 6.58
C GLY A 91 2.09 12.97 5.77
N SER A 92 3.23 12.29 5.60
CA SER A 92 4.43 12.86 5.01
C SER A 92 4.42 13.01 3.48
N ASN A 93 3.50 12.37 2.78
CA ASN A 93 3.51 12.20 1.32
C ASN A 93 4.75 11.43 0.82
N LEU A 94 5.22 10.49 1.61
CA LEU A 94 6.31 9.58 1.29
C LEU A 94 5.80 8.16 1.11
N ILE A 95 6.57 7.37 0.36
CA ILE A 95 6.40 5.92 0.26
C ILE A 95 7.58 5.28 0.99
N TYR A 96 7.27 4.39 1.93
CA TYR A 96 8.24 3.65 2.74
C TYR A 96 8.40 2.25 2.20
N LYS A 97 9.64 1.75 2.15
CA LYS A 97 10.00 0.42 1.65
C LYS A 97 10.56 -0.42 2.79
N TYR A 98 10.08 -1.66 2.89
CA TYR A 98 10.50 -2.63 3.89
C TYR A 98 10.82 -3.97 3.25
N ALA A 99 11.76 -4.72 3.85
CA ALA A 99 12.00 -6.11 3.54
C ALA A 99 10.85 -7.00 4.04
N PRO A 100 10.77 -8.27 3.60
CA PRO A 100 9.73 -9.22 4.04
C PRO A 100 9.66 -9.46 5.55
N ASP A 101 10.78 -9.30 6.24
CA ASP A 101 10.91 -9.43 7.70
C ASP A 101 10.56 -8.14 8.46
N GLY A 102 10.17 -7.08 7.75
CA GLY A 102 9.83 -5.78 8.32
C GLY A 102 11.02 -4.84 8.55
N LYS A 103 12.23 -5.21 8.11
CA LYS A 103 13.39 -4.33 8.16
C LYS A 103 13.18 -3.14 7.22
N PHE A 104 13.36 -1.93 7.72
CA PHE A 104 13.29 -0.71 6.90
C PHE A 104 14.43 -0.67 5.87
N LEU A 105 14.09 -0.46 4.62
CA LEU A 105 15.04 -0.38 3.49
C LEU A 105 15.24 1.05 2.97
N GLY A 106 14.25 1.93 3.17
CA GLY A 106 14.32 3.30 2.70
C GLY A 106 12.95 3.94 2.50
N LYS A 107 12.97 5.17 2.07
CA LYS A 107 11.77 5.94 1.70
C LYS A 107 12.06 6.84 0.53
N PHE A 108 11.03 7.21 -0.21
CA PHE A 108 11.12 8.12 -1.34
C PHE A 108 9.84 8.93 -1.52
N GLY A 109 9.87 9.89 -2.42
CA GLY A 109 8.81 10.86 -2.62
C GLY A 109 9.09 12.16 -1.87
N ALA A 110 8.19 13.10 -2.02
CA ALA A 110 8.14 14.38 -1.31
C ALA A 110 6.75 14.98 -1.49
N ARG A 111 6.41 15.98 -0.68
CA ARG A 111 5.22 16.79 -0.94
C ARG A 111 5.49 17.74 -2.11
N GLY A 112 4.65 17.70 -3.15
CA GLY A 112 4.77 18.60 -4.30
C GLY A 112 4.05 18.12 -5.55
N THR A 113 4.33 18.77 -6.68
CA THR A 113 3.66 18.56 -7.97
C THR A 113 4.59 17.98 -9.05
N GLU A 114 5.91 18.00 -8.83
CA GLU A 114 6.87 17.45 -9.80
C GLU A 114 6.75 15.91 -9.90
N PRO A 115 7.26 15.28 -10.95
CA PRO A 115 7.35 13.84 -11.03
C PRO A 115 8.10 13.25 -9.82
N GLY A 116 7.51 12.22 -9.19
CA GLY A 116 8.02 11.63 -7.95
C GLY A 116 7.66 12.39 -6.67
N GLN A 117 6.97 13.53 -6.78
CA GLN A 117 6.35 14.22 -5.65
C GLN A 117 4.85 13.97 -5.63
N PHE A 118 4.23 14.07 -4.46
CA PHE A 118 2.82 13.75 -4.25
C PHE A 118 2.12 14.81 -3.41
N ILE A 119 0.83 15.01 -3.70
CA ILE A 119 -0.10 15.62 -2.75
C ILE A 119 -1.17 14.58 -2.46
N THR A 120 -1.04 13.90 -1.32
CA THR A 120 -1.79 12.72 -0.93
C THR A 120 -1.56 11.54 -1.89
N CYS A 121 -0.43 10.81 -1.71
CA CYS A 121 -0.24 9.48 -2.32
C CYS A 121 -1.22 8.49 -1.67
N HIS A 122 -2.48 8.50 -2.16
CA HIS A 122 -3.60 7.88 -1.48
C HIS A 122 -3.68 6.38 -1.69
N GLY A 123 -3.62 5.93 -2.93
CA GLY A 123 -3.58 4.52 -3.33
C GLY A 123 -2.20 4.14 -3.83
N LEU A 124 -1.84 2.88 -3.61
CA LEU A 124 -0.59 2.31 -4.08
C LEU A 124 -0.86 0.87 -4.49
N THR A 125 -0.40 0.48 -5.68
CA THR A 125 -0.50 -0.88 -6.20
C THR A 125 0.85 -1.29 -6.77
N VAL A 126 1.33 -2.46 -6.38
CA VAL A 126 2.53 -3.10 -6.94
C VAL A 126 2.16 -3.74 -8.28
N ASP A 127 2.86 -3.35 -9.34
CA ASP A 127 2.70 -3.90 -10.69
C ASP A 127 3.95 -4.70 -11.08
N THR A 128 3.81 -6.01 -11.10
CA THR A 128 4.84 -6.97 -11.51
C THR A 128 4.50 -7.71 -12.79
N ARG A 129 3.54 -7.22 -13.59
CA ARG A 129 3.19 -7.81 -14.89
C ARG A 129 4.39 -7.85 -15.84
N ASN A 130 5.29 -6.89 -15.71
CA ASN A 130 6.64 -6.99 -16.27
C ASN A 130 7.64 -7.24 -15.15
N PRO A 131 8.11 -8.51 -14.95
CA PRO A 131 8.98 -8.84 -13.84
C PRO A 131 10.39 -8.22 -13.94
N GLU A 132 10.84 -7.86 -15.15
CA GLU A 132 12.11 -7.17 -15.34
C GLU A 132 12.03 -5.67 -15.00
N ARG A 133 10.82 -5.12 -14.95
CA ARG A 133 10.56 -3.71 -14.68
C ARG A 133 9.36 -3.54 -13.75
N PRO A 134 9.45 -4.03 -12.51
CA PRO A 134 8.36 -3.87 -11.56
C PRO A 134 8.16 -2.39 -11.21
N LEU A 135 6.92 -1.99 -11.04
CA LEU A 135 6.51 -0.61 -10.81
C LEU A 135 5.55 -0.50 -9.63
N LEU A 136 5.47 0.70 -9.10
CA LEU A 136 4.38 1.14 -8.23
C LEU A 136 3.44 2.03 -9.05
N ILE A 137 2.16 1.73 -9.04
CA ILE A 137 1.10 2.60 -9.55
C ILE A 137 0.61 3.41 -8.35
N VAL A 138 0.82 4.71 -8.38
CA VAL A 138 0.50 5.60 -7.26
C VAL A 138 -0.62 6.56 -7.65
N CYS A 139 -1.70 6.53 -6.87
CA CYS A 139 -2.78 7.52 -6.95
C CYS A 139 -2.33 8.81 -6.26
N ASP A 140 -1.85 9.77 -7.03
CA ASP A 140 -1.48 11.11 -6.57
C ASP A 140 -2.73 11.99 -6.56
N ARG A 141 -3.51 11.81 -5.49
CA ARG A 141 -4.92 12.15 -5.40
C ARG A 141 -5.22 13.63 -5.63
N GLU A 142 -4.55 14.51 -4.93
CA GLU A 142 -4.81 15.95 -5.02
C GLU A 142 -4.11 16.60 -6.23
N ASN A 143 -3.12 15.91 -6.82
CA ASN A 143 -2.56 16.27 -8.13
C ASN A 143 -3.38 15.71 -9.29
N LEU A 144 -4.49 15.00 -9.02
CA LEU A 144 -5.47 14.50 -10.00
C LEU A 144 -4.85 13.61 -11.08
N ARG A 145 -3.87 12.78 -10.69
CA ARG A 145 -3.06 11.98 -11.63
C ARG A 145 -2.69 10.61 -11.06
N ILE A 146 -2.28 9.73 -11.97
CA ILE A 146 -1.58 8.48 -11.65
C ILE A 146 -0.11 8.65 -12.01
N GLN A 147 0.79 8.21 -11.13
CA GLN A 147 2.22 8.13 -11.39
C GLN A 147 2.69 6.69 -11.40
N LEU A 148 3.60 6.35 -12.30
CA LEU A 148 4.36 5.11 -12.31
C LEU A 148 5.74 5.40 -11.76
N ILE A 149 6.11 4.67 -10.71
CA ILE A 149 7.37 4.86 -9.96
C ILE A 149 8.07 3.50 -9.90
N ASP A 150 9.37 3.43 -10.09
CA ASP A 150 10.11 2.18 -9.86
C ASP A 150 10.25 1.88 -8.35
N PHE A 151 10.70 0.69 -8.01
CA PHE A 151 10.87 0.26 -6.62
C PHE A 151 11.97 1.01 -5.84
N ASN A 152 12.71 1.90 -6.49
CA ASN A 152 13.73 2.76 -5.89
C ASN A 152 13.29 4.23 -5.80
N GLY A 153 12.05 4.52 -6.21
CA GLY A 153 11.47 5.85 -6.12
C GLY A 153 11.71 6.75 -7.34
N LYS A 154 12.28 6.21 -8.42
CA LYS A 154 12.46 6.97 -9.66
C LYS A 154 11.13 7.08 -10.40
N PRO A 155 10.65 8.29 -10.73
CA PRO A 155 9.47 8.45 -11.56
C PRO A 155 9.73 7.96 -12.99
N ILE A 156 8.81 7.15 -13.51
CA ILE A 156 8.92 6.54 -14.84
C ILE A 156 7.97 7.23 -15.81
N ALA A 157 6.70 7.44 -15.41
CA ALA A 157 5.70 8.08 -16.25
C ALA A 157 4.53 8.66 -15.43
N ILE A 158 3.78 9.54 -16.04
CA ILE A 158 2.49 10.04 -15.57
C ILE A 158 1.47 9.73 -16.69
N PRO A 159 0.95 8.50 -16.77
CA PRO A 159 0.13 8.06 -17.90
C PRO A 159 -1.26 8.71 -17.95
N ILE A 160 -1.76 9.16 -16.80
CA ILE A 160 -3.11 9.70 -16.68
C ILE A 160 -3.10 10.95 -15.82
N THR A 161 -3.75 12.01 -16.31
CA THR A 161 -3.96 13.28 -15.61
C THR A 161 -5.42 13.71 -15.73
N GLY A 162 -5.84 14.70 -14.94
CA GLY A 162 -7.19 15.24 -14.98
C GLY A 162 -8.25 14.34 -14.35
N LEU A 163 -7.83 13.37 -13.53
CA LEU A 163 -8.73 12.50 -12.79
C LEU A 163 -9.45 13.25 -11.67
N ARG A 164 -10.61 12.74 -11.26
CA ARG A 164 -11.33 13.26 -10.09
C ARG A 164 -10.87 12.52 -8.82
N ARG A 165 -9.75 12.97 -8.22
CA ARG A 165 -9.22 12.49 -6.95
C ARG A 165 -9.08 10.94 -6.91
N PRO A 166 -8.19 10.34 -7.70
CA PRO A 166 -8.02 8.90 -7.73
C PRO A 166 -7.61 8.39 -6.34
N CYS A 167 -8.31 7.38 -5.84
CA CYS A 167 -8.12 6.88 -4.47
C CYS A 167 -7.46 5.51 -4.41
N ALA A 168 -7.70 4.65 -5.40
CA ALA A 168 -7.17 3.31 -5.46
C ALA A 168 -7.00 2.87 -6.91
N THR A 169 -6.15 1.89 -7.14
CA THR A 169 -6.04 1.13 -8.38
C THR A 169 -6.07 -0.35 -8.06
N SER A 170 -6.50 -1.15 -9.01
CA SER A 170 -6.48 -2.61 -8.94
C SER A 170 -6.03 -3.16 -10.28
N LEU A 171 -5.31 -4.28 -10.25
CA LEU A 171 -4.85 -4.97 -11.44
C LEU A 171 -5.74 -6.19 -11.72
N ARG A 172 -6.16 -6.35 -12.98
CA ARG A 172 -6.88 -7.54 -13.44
C ARG A 172 -6.38 -7.92 -14.82
N GLY A 173 -5.49 -8.92 -14.89
CA GLY A 173 -4.75 -9.23 -16.12
C GLY A 173 -4.01 -7.99 -16.63
N ASP A 174 -4.22 -7.59 -17.88
CA ASP A 174 -3.58 -6.43 -18.48
C ASP A 174 -4.25 -5.09 -18.13
N LEU A 175 -5.38 -5.13 -17.43
CA LEU A 175 -6.14 -3.92 -17.08
C LEU A 175 -5.65 -3.31 -15.76
N VAL A 176 -5.68 -1.99 -15.71
CA VAL A 176 -5.61 -1.19 -14.49
C VAL A 176 -7.00 -0.57 -14.28
N LEU A 177 -7.63 -0.85 -13.16
CA LEU A 177 -8.97 -0.40 -12.79
C LEU A 177 -8.88 0.65 -11.70
#